data_54672cce8b131ab51dcf2d8ee4b10958
#
_entry.id   54672cce8b131ab51dcf2d8ee4b10958
#
_cell.length_a   1.000
_cell.length_b   1.000
_cell.length_c   1.000
_cell.angle_alpha   90.00
_cell.angle_beta   90.00
_cell.angle_gamma   90.00
#
_symmetry.space_group_name_H-M   'P 1'
#
loop_
_entity.id
_entity.type
_entity.pdbx_description
1 polymer ?
#
loop_
_entity_poly.entity_id
_entity_poly.type
_entity_poly.pdbx_seq_one_letter_code
_entity_poly.pdbx_strand_id
1 'polypeptide(L)'
;MKHILSVLCLLAVSFWLQLYNAQTPDAYVEVLGVAQDGGFPHMGCNKEGCNLAWEHPELRRNVSSLALVDPVQKKWWLFDATPDIRRQLHDFSQRHNREYPYLPEGVFITHAHIGHYTGLMEFGKEVMNTKQVKVYVLPKLKNFLESNGPWSQLVGLKN
;
A
#
# COMPACT_ATOMS: atom_id res chain seq x y z
N MET A 1 40.79 -36.76 20.85
CA MET A 1 40.30 -35.43 21.26
C MET A 1 40.55 -34.33 20.23
N LYS A 2 41.75 -34.17 19.67
CA LYS A 2 42.08 -33.11 18.68
C LYS A 2 41.22 -33.14 17.42
N HIS A 3 40.89 -34.32 16.86
CA HIS A 3 40.05 -34.42 15.65
C HIS A 3 38.57 -34.09 15.88
N ILE A 4 38.05 -34.38 17.05
CA ILE A 4 36.66 -34.04 17.40
C ILE A 4 36.48 -32.51 17.51
N LEU A 5 37.47 -31.84 18.09
CA LEU A 5 37.45 -30.37 18.22
C LEU A 5 37.49 -29.67 16.85
N SER A 6 38.31 -30.20 15.91
CA SER A 6 38.41 -29.69 14.54
C SER A 6 37.11 -29.86 13.76
N VAL A 7 36.41 -30.98 13.91
CA VAL A 7 35.11 -31.22 13.25
C VAL A 7 34.04 -30.30 13.81
N LEU A 8 33.98 -30.08 15.11
CA LEU A 8 33.05 -29.17 15.75
C LEU A 8 33.25 -27.70 15.32
N CYS A 9 34.53 -27.26 15.19
CA CYS A 9 34.84 -25.93 14.66
C CYS A 9 34.40 -25.77 13.21
N LEU A 10 34.61 -26.77 12.35
CA LEU A 10 34.21 -26.73 10.94
C LEU A 10 32.66 -26.68 10.80
N LEU A 11 31.94 -27.44 11.62
CA LEU A 11 30.48 -27.42 11.64
C LEU A 11 29.95 -26.08 12.17
N ALA A 12 30.56 -25.48 13.17
CA ALA A 12 30.18 -24.16 13.68
C ALA A 12 30.43 -23.06 12.63
N VAL A 13 31.56 -23.09 11.94
CA VAL A 13 31.86 -22.12 10.87
C VAL A 13 30.91 -22.27 9.68
N SER A 14 30.59 -23.52 9.27
CA SER A 14 29.61 -23.73 8.18
C SER A 14 28.20 -23.28 8.58
N PHE A 15 27.78 -23.46 9.82
CA PHE A 15 26.51 -22.97 10.36
C PHE A 15 26.47 -21.43 10.40
N TRP A 16 27.55 -20.77 10.82
CA TRP A 16 27.70 -19.32 10.79
C TRP A 16 27.68 -18.75 9.37
N LEU A 17 28.30 -19.41 8.40
CA LEU A 17 28.27 -19.02 6.99
C LEU A 17 26.88 -19.16 6.37
N GLN A 18 26.09 -20.15 6.78
CA GLN A 18 24.67 -20.26 6.35
C GLN A 18 23.79 -19.18 6.93
N LEU A 19 24.03 -18.74 8.16
CA LEU A 19 23.32 -17.61 8.77
C LEU A 19 23.67 -16.27 8.10
N TYR A 20 24.86 -16.12 7.57
CA TYR A 20 25.33 -14.90 6.90
C TYR A 20 24.77 -14.75 5.46
N ASN A 21 24.28 -15.83 4.87
CA ASN A 21 23.70 -15.85 3.52
C ASN A 21 22.16 -15.68 3.52
N ALA A 22 21.55 -15.26 4.61
CA ALA A 22 20.18 -14.81 4.59
C ALA A 22 20.14 -13.50 3.78
N GLN A 23 19.89 -13.60 2.47
CA GLN A 23 19.66 -12.43 1.63
C GLN A 23 18.55 -11.61 2.27
N THR A 24 18.88 -10.35 2.60
CA THR A 24 17.83 -9.39 2.97
C THR A 24 16.84 -9.33 1.83
N PRO A 25 15.55 -9.50 2.08
CA PRO A 25 14.57 -9.47 1.01
C PRO A 25 14.63 -8.11 0.31
N ASP A 26 14.69 -8.12 -1.04
CA ASP A 26 14.65 -6.91 -1.85
C ASP A 26 13.31 -6.18 -1.69
N ALA A 27 13.33 -4.88 -1.96
CA ALA A 27 12.09 -4.11 -2.10
C ALA A 27 11.23 -4.69 -3.23
N TYR A 28 9.92 -4.72 -3.03
CA TYR A 28 9.00 -5.31 -4.00
C TYR A 28 7.73 -4.46 -4.15
N VAL A 29 7.00 -4.73 -5.22
CA VAL A 29 5.69 -4.10 -5.48
C VAL A 29 4.59 -5.11 -5.21
N GLU A 30 3.60 -4.71 -4.42
CA GLU A 30 2.38 -5.46 -4.18
C GLU A 30 1.19 -4.78 -4.87
N VAL A 31 0.37 -5.57 -5.57
CA VAL A 31 -0.84 -5.08 -6.23
C VAL A 31 -1.99 -5.03 -5.23
N LEU A 32 -2.53 -3.84 -4.97
CA LEU A 32 -3.65 -3.61 -4.05
C LEU A 32 -5.01 -3.55 -4.76
N GLY A 33 -4.99 -3.34 -6.06
CA GLY A 33 -6.19 -3.31 -6.90
C GLY A 33 -5.86 -3.28 -8.38
N VAL A 34 -6.81 -3.73 -9.21
CA VAL A 34 -6.65 -3.87 -10.66
C VAL A 34 -7.87 -3.40 -11.46
N ALA A 35 -8.93 -2.95 -10.80
CA ALA A 35 -10.12 -2.45 -11.47
C ALA A 35 -9.95 -0.99 -11.90
N GLN A 36 -10.77 -0.56 -12.85
CA GLN A 36 -10.89 0.86 -13.21
C GLN A 36 -11.52 1.67 -12.07
N ASP A 37 -11.55 2.98 -12.21
CA ASP A 37 -11.95 4.00 -11.22
C ASP A 37 -13.22 3.68 -10.39
N GLY A 38 -14.17 2.97 -10.97
CA GLY A 38 -15.41 2.57 -10.31
C GLY A 38 -15.37 1.22 -9.58
N GLY A 39 -14.21 0.55 -9.55
CA GLY A 39 -14.08 -0.77 -8.93
C GLY A 39 -14.75 -1.89 -9.73
N PHE A 40 -14.72 -3.11 -9.17
CA PHE A 40 -15.47 -4.25 -9.68
C PHE A 40 -16.15 -5.01 -8.54
N PRO A 41 -17.49 -5.22 -8.57
CA PRO A 41 -18.43 -4.81 -9.62
C PRO A 41 -18.56 -3.28 -9.70
N HIS A 42 -18.76 -2.75 -10.91
CA HIS A 42 -18.93 -1.33 -11.15
C HIS A 42 -20.33 -0.87 -10.74
N MET A 43 -20.44 0.36 -10.24
CA MET A 43 -21.73 0.97 -9.87
C MET A 43 -22.72 0.98 -11.05
N GLY A 44 -23.94 0.47 -10.83
CA GLY A 44 -24.99 0.38 -11.85
C GLY A 44 -24.77 -0.69 -12.91
N CYS A 45 -23.75 -1.50 -12.82
CA CYS A 45 -23.51 -2.61 -13.73
C CYS A 45 -24.43 -3.79 -13.44
N ASN A 46 -25.24 -4.18 -14.44
CA ASN A 46 -26.19 -5.32 -14.39
C ASN A 46 -25.74 -6.52 -15.24
N LYS A 47 -24.48 -6.53 -15.69
CA LYS A 47 -23.94 -7.68 -16.43
C LYS A 47 -23.77 -8.87 -15.51
N GLU A 48 -23.83 -10.09 -16.08
CA GLU A 48 -23.69 -11.35 -15.34
C GLU A 48 -22.48 -11.35 -14.39
N GLY A 49 -21.29 -10.98 -14.88
CA GLY A 49 -20.09 -10.92 -14.04
C GLY A 49 -20.19 -9.93 -12.89
N CYS A 50 -20.90 -8.78 -13.04
CA CYS A 50 -21.12 -7.83 -11.96
C CYS A 50 -22.09 -8.40 -10.93
N ASN A 51 -23.19 -9.02 -11.37
CA ASN A 51 -24.16 -9.65 -10.47
C ASN A 51 -23.49 -10.77 -9.67
N LEU A 52 -22.72 -11.62 -10.35
CA LEU A 52 -21.96 -12.68 -9.68
C LEU A 52 -20.99 -12.11 -8.61
N ALA A 53 -20.30 -11.03 -8.90
CA ALA A 53 -19.38 -10.42 -7.95
C ALA A 53 -20.11 -9.70 -6.79
N TRP A 54 -21.38 -9.32 -6.94
CA TRP A 54 -22.18 -8.86 -5.80
C TRP A 54 -22.54 -10.00 -4.84
N GLU A 55 -22.82 -11.18 -5.37
CA GLU A 55 -23.15 -12.40 -4.61
C GLU A 55 -21.89 -13.04 -4.01
N HIS A 56 -20.74 -12.92 -4.71
CA HIS A 56 -19.47 -13.55 -4.38
C HIS A 56 -18.38 -12.51 -4.10
N PRO A 57 -18.19 -12.08 -2.84
CA PRO A 57 -17.23 -11.03 -2.46
C PRO A 57 -15.78 -11.30 -2.89
N GLU A 58 -15.37 -12.57 -3.00
CA GLU A 58 -14.05 -13.01 -3.44
C GLU A 58 -13.75 -12.66 -4.91
N LEU A 59 -14.77 -12.42 -5.70
CA LEU A 59 -14.65 -11.98 -7.09
C LEU A 59 -14.46 -10.47 -7.24
N ARG A 60 -14.70 -9.71 -6.18
CA ARG A 60 -14.55 -8.23 -6.20
C ARG A 60 -13.10 -7.84 -6.39
N ARG A 61 -12.90 -6.71 -7.05
CA ARG A 61 -11.57 -6.13 -7.28
C ARG A 61 -11.60 -4.65 -6.90
N ASN A 62 -10.62 -4.26 -6.12
CA ASN A 62 -10.40 -2.86 -5.78
C ASN A 62 -9.88 -2.08 -7.00
N VAL A 63 -10.07 -0.78 -6.98
CA VAL A 63 -9.52 0.16 -7.95
C VAL A 63 -7.99 0.06 -7.97
N SER A 64 -7.38 0.28 -9.14
CA SER A 64 -5.94 0.12 -9.37
C SER A 64 -5.10 0.94 -8.41
N SER A 65 -4.27 0.24 -7.66
CA SER A 65 -3.33 0.82 -6.71
C SER A 65 -2.21 -0.19 -6.42
N LEU A 66 -1.04 0.33 -6.05
CA LEU A 66 0.14 -0.47 -5.73
C LEU A 66 0.75 -0.03 -4.40
N ALA A 67 1.36 -0.97 -3.69
CA ALA A 67 2.27 -0.69 -2.60
C ALA A 67 3.71 -1.01 -3.02
N LEU A 68 4.64 -0.07 -2.85
CA LEU A 68 6.07 -0.35 -2.85
C LEU A 68 6.49 -0.65 -1.40
N VAL A 69 7.07 -1.80 -1.18
CA VAL A 69 7.39 -2.32 0.16
C VAL A 69 8.90 -2.48 0.31
N ASP A 70 9.46 -1.89 1.36
CA ASP A 70 10.83 -2.12 1.82
C ASP A 70 10.78 -3.02 3.07
N PRO A 71 11.06 -4.32 2.93
CA PRO A 71 10.97 -5.27 4.04
C PRO A 71 12.11 -5.10 5.05
N VAL A 72 13.22 -4.49 4.65
CA VAL A 72 14.38 -4.25 5.52
C VAL A 72 14.10 -3.11 6.50
N GLN A 73 13.59 -1.98 5.98
CA GLN A 73 13.29 -0.81 6.80
C GLN A 73 11.89 -0.87 7.42
N LYS A 74 11.09 -1.87 7.08
CA LYS A 74 9.68 -1.97 7.47
C LYS A 74 8.88 -0.72 7.06
N LYS A 75 9.11 -0.25 5.85
CA LYS A 75 8.46 0.93 5.25
C LYS A 75 7.71 0.55 4.00
N TRP A 76 6.73 1.34 3.65
CA TRP A 76 6.01 1.18 2.41
C TRP A 76 5.44 2.49 1.90
N TRP A 77 5.18 2.55 0.60
CA TRP A 77 4.61 3.71 -0.09
C TRP A 77 3.41 3.27 -0.91
N LEU A 78 2.41 4.15 -0.98
CA LEU A 78 1.19 3.91 -1.75
C LEU A 78 1.25 4.64 -3.10
N PHE A 79 0.88 3.95 -4.17
CA PHE A 79 0.62 4.56 -5.48
C PHE A 79 -0.87 4.58 -5.72
N ASP A 80 -1.41 5.79 -5.87
CA ASP A 80 -2.81 6.15 -6.02
C ASP A 80 -3.69 5.88 -4.78
N ALA A 81 -4.30 6.95 -4.29
CA ALA A 81 -5.27 6.94 -3.21
C ALA A 81 -6.69 6.79 -3.81
N THR A 82 -7.13 5.57 -3.95
CA THR A 82 -8.37 5.22 -4.64
C THR A 82 -9.60 5.34 -3.74
N PRO A 83 -10.84 5.28 -4.29
CA PRO A 83 -12.07 5.16 -3.48
C PRO A 83 -12.08 3.96 -2.55
N ASP A 84 -11.31 2.90 -2.86
CA ASP A 84 -11.21 1.67 -2.07
C ASP A 84 -10.07 1.71 -1.03
N ILE A 85 -9.41 2.86 -0.84
CA ILE A 85 -8.22 2.99 0.02
C ILE A 85 -8.42 2.40 1.40
N ARG A 86 -9.57 2.58 2.01
CA ARG A 86 -9.90 2.03 3.33
C ARG A 86 -9.71 0.51 3.37
N ARG A 87 -10.22 -0.18 2.35
CA ARG A 87 -10.10 -1.63 2.22
C ARG A 87 -8.68 -2.04 1.84
N GLN A 88 -8.06 -1.33 0.91
CA GLN A 88 -6.70 -1.60 0.45
C GLN A 88 -5.68 -1.53 1.59
N LEU A 89 -5.74 -0.49 2.43
CA LEU A 89 -4.86 -0.35 3.58
C LEU A 89 -5.12 -1.42 4.65
N HIS A 90 -6.40 -1.72 4.90
CA HIS A 90 -6.78 -2.77 5.84
C HIS A 90 -6.24 -4.14 5.38
N ASP A 91 -6.51 -4.53 4.14
CA ASP A 91 -6.09 -5.81 3.59
C ASP A 91 -4.55 -5.94 3.52
N PHE A 92 -3.84 -4.87 3.14
CA PHE A 92 -2.38 -4.80 3.20
C PHE A 92 -1.88 -5.08 4.63
N SER A 93 -2.40 -4.35 5.61
CA SER A 93 -2.03 -4.54 7.02
C SER A 93 -2.27 -5.96 7.53
N GLN A 94 -3.40 -6.58 7.14
CA GLN A 94 -3.73 -7.95 7.55
C GLN A 94 -2.81 -8.98 6.88
N ARG A 95 -2.55 -8.87 5.56
CA ARG A 95 -1.65 -9.79 4.85
C ARG A 95 -0.24 -9.79 5.42
N HIS A 96 0.21 -8.67 5.94
CA HIS A 96 1.52 -8.50 6.56
C HIS A 96 1.52 -8.64 8.09
N ASN A 97 0.48 -9.23 8.69
CA ASN A 97 0.37 -9.41 10.14
C ASN A 97 0.64 -8.14 10.96
N ARG A 98 0.36 -6.96 10.40
CA ARG A 98 0.62 -5.63 10.99
C ARG A 98 2.10 -5.34 11.26
N GLU A 99 3.00 -5.94 10.49
CA GLU A 99 4.45 -5.72 10.61
C GLU A 99 4.90 -4.33 10.12
N TYR A 100 4.09 -3.70 9.25
CA TYR A 100 4.33 -2.36 8.72
C TYR A 100 3.43 -1.33 9.38
N PRO A 101 3.85 -0.04 9.42
CA PRO A 101 2.96 1.05 9.83
C PRO A 101 1.65 1.01 9.02
N TYR A 102 0.52 1.32 9.67
CA TYR A 102 -0.77 1.34 8.97
C TYR A 102 -0.81 2.38 7.85
N LEU A 103 -0.21 3.55 8.09
CA LEU A 103 -0.06 4.60 7.07
C LEU A 103 1.23 4.41 6.28
N PRO A 104 1.22 4.68 4.96
CA PRO A 104 2.43 4.68 4.15
C PRO A 104 3.36 5.84 4.52
N GLU A 105 4.64 5.69 4.23
CA GLU A 105 5.65 6.77 4.33
C GLU A 105 5.34 7.94 3.38
N GLY A 106 4.57 7.67 2.33
CA GLY A 106 4.10 8.66 1.38
C GLY A 106 3.15 8.07 0.35
N VAL A 107 2.36 8.94 -0.26
CA VAL A 107 1.39 8.60 -1.31
C VAL A 107 1.80 9.28 -2.60
N PHE A 108 1.98 8.52 -3.66
CA PHE A 108 2.27 9.01 -5.00
C PHE A 108 1.00 8.97 -5.83
N ILE A 109 0.55 10.11 -6.36
CA ILE A 109 -0.59 10.17 -7.27
C ILE A 109 -0.08 10.23 -8.70
N THR A 110 -0.42 9.23 -9.49
CA THR A 110 0.08 9.08 -10.86
C THR A 110 -0.55 10.09 -11.81
N HIS A 111 -1.87 10.33 -11.67
CA HIS A 111 -2.61 11.27 -12.52
C HIS A 111 -3.94 11.71 -11.89
N ALA A 112 -4.64 12.63 -12.55
CA ALA A 112 -5.81 13.32 -12.02
C ALA A 112 -7.17 12.68 -12.43
N HIS A 113 -7.21 11.39 -12.75
CA HIS A 113 -8.50 10.70 -12.82
C HIS A 113 -9.05 10.45 -11.42
N ILE A 114 -10.36 10.54 -11.27
CA ILE A 114 -11.04 10.57 -9.97
C ILE A 114 -10.73 9.33 -9.11
N GLY A 115 -10.59 8.17 -9.71
CA GLY A 115 -10.26 6.92 -9.03
C GLY A 115 -8.85 6.84 -8.44
N HIS A 116 -7.97 7.83 -8.69
CA HIS A 116 -6.57 7.77 -8.26
C HIS A 116 -6.23 8.73 -7.12
N TYR A 117 -7.12 9.71 -6.79
CA TYR A 117 -6.82 10.70 -5.75
C TYR A 117 -7.97 11.00 -4.78
N THR A 118 -9.18 10.49 -5.02
CA THR A 118 -10.32 10.75 -4.12
C THR A 118 -10.13 10.17 -2.74
N GLY A 119 -9.45 9.05 -2.62
CA GLY A 119 -9.14 8.42 -1.34
C GLY A 119 -8.23 9.24 -0.42
N LEU A 120 -7.58 10.30 -0.93
CA LEU A 120 -6.86 11.26 -0.08
C LEU A 120 -7.75 11.84 1.01
N MET A 121 -9.06 11.94 0.77
CA MET A 121 -10.02 12.48 1.74
C MET A 121 -10.11 11.64 3.02
N GLU A 122 -9.80 10.35 2.94
CA GLU A 122 -9.81 9.44 4.10
C GLU A 122 -8.73 9.80 5.14
N PHE A 123 -7.71 10.55 4.74
CA PHE A 123 -6.70 11.07 5.67
C PHE A 123 -7.17 12.28 6.46
N GLY A 124 -8.28 12.89 6.05
CA GLY A 124 -8.84 14.12 6.61
C GLY A 124 -9.40 13.97 8.02
N LYS A 125 -9.78 15.13 8.56
CA LYS A 125 -10.24 15.31 9.94
C LYS A 125 -11.43 14.41 10.30
N GLU A 126 -12.34 14.18 9.38
CA GLU A 126 -13.60 13.47 9.62
C GLU A 126 -13.41 11.95 9.69
N VAL A 127 -12.31 11.42 9.14
CA VAL A 127 -12.04 9.99 9.10
C VAL A 127 -10.85 9.64 10.01
N MET A 128 -9.63 9.87 9.56
CA MET A 128 -8.43 9.48 10.32
C MET A 128 -7.80 10.63 11.10
N ASN A 129 -8.05 11.86 10.69
CA ASN A 129 -7.40 13.07 11.25
C ASN A 129 -5.87 12.89 11.32
N THR A 130 -5.28 12.38 10.27
CA THR A 130 -3.85 12.13 10.17
C THR A 130 -3.04 13.41 10.33
N LYS A 131 -1.74 13.27 10.53
CA LYS A 131 -0.82 14.40 10.58
C LYS A 131 0.34 14.18 9.63
N GLN A 132 0.52 15.16 8.74
CA GLN A 132 1.68 15.27 7.84
C GLN A 132 1.90 14.06 6.92
N VAL A 133 0.82 13.47 6.39
CA VAL A 133 0.94 12.46 5.32
C VAL A 133 1.57 13.12 4.10
N LYS A 134 2.69 12.57 3.65
CA LYS A 134 3.40 13.08 2.48
C LYS A 134 2.68 12.65 1.20
N VAL A 135 2.28 13.62 0.38
CA VAL A 135 1.64 13.36 -0.92
C VAL A 135 2.51 13.92 -2.04
N TYR A 136 2.91 13.05 -2.95
CA TYR A 136 3.76 13.36 -4.10
C TYR A 136 2.91 13.41 -5.36
N VAL A 137 2.86 14.56 -6.00
CA VAL A 137 2.03 14.81 -7.20
C VAL A 137 2.75 15.74 -8.17
N LEU A 138 2.33 15.71 -9.44
CA LEU A 138 2.83 16.66 -10.43
C LEU A 138 2.30 18.08 -10.16
N PRO A 139 3.00 19.16 -10.60
CA PRO A 139 2.68 20.54 -10.24
C PRO A 139 1.24 20.97 -10.54
N LYS A 140 0.66 20.54 -11.66
CA LYS A 140 -0.72 20.89 -12.02
C LYS A 140 -1.74 20.30 -11.02
N LEU A 141 -1.55 19.04 -10.62
CA LEU A 141 -2.40 18.39 -9.65
C LEU A 141 -2.19 18.98 -8.24
N LYS A 142 -0.94 19.31 -7.90
CA LYS A 142 -0.64 20.04 -6.65
C LYS A 142 -1.47 21.32 -6.54
N ASN A 143 -1.39 22.19 -7.54
CA ASN A 143 -2.14 23.43 -7.55
C ASN A 143 -3.66 23.21 -7.42
N PHE A 144 -4.17 22.17 -8.09
CA PHE A 144 -5.57 21.80 -7.97
C PHE A 144 -5.96 21.40 -6.54
N LEU A 145 -5.20 20.51 -5.90
CA LEU A 145 -5.48 20.04 -4.55
C LEU A 145 -5.34 21.16 -3.50
N GLU A 146 -4.39 22.07 -3.67
CA GLU A 146 -4.18 23.21 -2.77
C GLU A 146 -5.26 24.29 -2.88
N SER A 147 -5.89 24.44 -4.03
CA SER A 147 -6.86 25.52 -4.29
C SER A 147 -8.31 25.09 -4.33
N ASN A 148 -8.61 23.78 -4.32
CA ASN A 148 -9.98 23.30 -4.44
C ASN A 148 -10.41 22.45 -3.24
N GLY A 149 -11.57 22.76 -2.68
CA GLY A 149 -12.19 21.89 -1.69
C GLY A 149 -12.68 20.58 -2.31
N PRO A 150 -12.73 19.49 -1.53
CA PRO A 150 -12.38 19.45 -0.11
C PRO A 150 -10.86 19.25 0.17
N TRP A 151 -10.03 18.97 -0.83
CA TRP A 151 -8.59 18.67 -0.64
C TRP A 151 -7.79 19.82 -0.04
N SER A 152 -8.13 21.08 -0.35
CA SER A 152 -7.46 22.24 0.23
C SER A 152 -7.60 22.32 1.77
N GLN A 153 -8.67 21.74 2.32
CA GLN A 153 -8.81 21.58 3.78
C GLN A 153 -7.75 20.66 4.36
N LEU A 154 -7.46 19.53 3.69
CA LEU A 154 -6.41 18.59 4.12
C LEU A 154 -5.05 19.27 4.18
N VAL A 155 -4.73 20.06 3.14
CA VAL A 155 -3.48 20.83 3.07
C VAL A 155 -3.42 21.86 4.20
N GLY A 156 -4.49 22.62 4.41
CA GLY A 156 -4.58 23.65 5.46
C GLY A 156 -4.47 23.09 6.87
N LEU A 157 -5.04 21.92 7.12
CA LEU A 157 -5.01 21.22 8.42
C LEU A 157 -3.76 20.36 8.62
N LYS A 158 -2.94 20.21 7.57
CA LYS A 158 -1.75 19.35 7.54
C LYS A 158 -2.08 17.88 7.90
N ASN A 159 -3.16 17.39 7.31
CA ASN A 159 -3.56 15.98 7.40
C ASN A 159 -2.65 15.05 6.62
#